data_8573f6e710ee7a05d12164e3cb1caa1e
#
_entry.id   8573f6e710ee7a05d12164e3cb1caa1e
#
_cell.length_a   1.000
_cell.length_b   1.000
_cell.length_c   1.000
_cell.angle_alpha   90.00
_cell.angle_beta   90.00
_cell.angle_gamma   90.00
#
_symmetry.space_group_name_H-M   'P 1'
#
loop_
_entity.id
_entity.type
_entity.pdbx_description
1 polymer ?
#
loop_
_entity_poly.entity_id
_entity_poly.type
_entity_poly.pdbx_seq_one_letter_code
_entity_poly.pdbx_strand_id
1 'polypeptide(L)'
;MPMPGLRRFDHVGFTVPDIDQAHRFLVDVLGCDYLYTLGPFEPDGDWMQTHLGVHPETRMLNRWFRCGDQAVFEVFHYESPGQVDAMPRNSDIGGHHVALYVDDIDAAVVHLKDAGVRVFDGPTASRGPALGNRWIYFLAPWGMQFELVCYPDGKAWDREQPEKDPSS
;
A
#
# COMPACT_ATOMS: atom_id res chain seq x y z
N MET A 1 23.73 -16.40 -2.18
CA MET A 1 23.04 -16.67 -3.47
C MET A 1 21.72 -15.94 -3.46
N PRO A 2 21.29 -15.29 -4.54
CA PRO A 2 19.99 -14.65 -4.60
C PRO A 2 18.87 -15.70 -4.52
N MET A 3 17.67 -15.24 -4.20
CA MET A 3 16.48 -16.10 -4.08
C MET A 3 16.15 -16.73 -5.44
N PRO A 4 16.13 -18.07 -5.56
CA PRO A 4 15.83 -18.72 -6.83
C PRO A 4 14.42 -18.39 -7.31
N GLY A 5 14.29 -18.02 -8.60
CA GLY A 5 13.00 -17.80 -9.24
C GLY A 5 12.28 -16.49 -8.88
N LEU A 6 12.89 -15.58 -8.11
CA LEU A 6 12.30 -14.26 -7.88
C LEU A 6 12.20 -13.49 -9.19
N ARG A 7 10.98 -13.07 -9.56
CA ARG A 7 10.68 -12.34 -10.81
C ARG A 7 10.30 -10.89 -10.58
N ARG A 8 9.41 -10.64 -9.62
CA ARG A 8 8.83 -9.30 -9.39
C ARG A 8 8.22 -9.23 -8.00
N PHE A 9 7.94 -8.03 -7.57
CA PHE A 9 7.02 -7.77 -6.48
C PHE A 9 5.58 -8.12 -6.93
N ASP A 10 4.80 -8.81 -6.10
CA ASP A 10 3.46 -9.28 -6.47
C ASP A 10 2.35 -8.42 -5.88
N HIS A 11 2.23 -8.37 -4.55
CA HIS A 11 1.21 -7.58 -3.86
C HIS A 11 1.71 -7.05 -2.51
N VAL A 12 0.95 -6.12 -1.94
CA VAL A 12 1.09 -5.68 -0.54
C VAL A 12 -0.10 -6.17 0.25
N GLY A 13 0.15 -6.93 1.33
CA GLY A 13 -0.86 -7.29 2.31
C GLY A 13 -0.82 -6.33 3.50
N PHE A 14 -1.99 -5.85 3.95
CA PHE A 14 -2.11 -5.07 5.17
C PHE A 14 -3.47 -5.28 5.85
N THR A 15 -3.49 -5.05 7.16
CA THR A 15 -4.68 -5.24 8.00
C THR A 15 -5.38 -3.91 8.26
N VAL A 16 -6.71 -3.95 8.24
CA VAL A 16 -7.58 -2.81 8.52
C VAL A 16 -8.60 -3.16 9.61
N PRO A 17 -9.05 -2.18 10.42
CA PRO A 17 -10.06 -2.42 11.43
C PRO A 17 -11.46 -2.62 10.85
N ASP A 18 -11.74 -2.05 9.68
CA ASP A 18 -13.04 -2.12 8.98
C ASP A 18 -12.80 -2.31 7.48
N ILE A 19 -13.13 -3.51 6.99
CA ILE A 19 -12.93 -3.88 5.58
C ILE A 19 -13.87 -3.14 4.63
N ASP A 20 -15.05 -2.71 5.08
CA ASP A 20 -15.99 -1.96 4.26
C ASP A 20 -15.59 -0.49 4.18
N GLN A 21 -15.04 0.08 5.25
CA GLN A 21 -14.41 1.40 5.20
C GLN A 21 -13.23 1.41 4.23
N ALA A 22 -12.37 0.39 4.30
CA ALA A 22 -11.23 0.26 3.40
C ALA A 22 -11.68 0.08 1.94
N HIS A 23 -12.72 -0.73 1.68
CA HIS A 23 -13.28 -0.90 0.35
C HIS A 23 -13.75 0.44 -0.23
N ARG A 24 -14.56 1.20 0.49
CA ARG A 24 -15.02 2.52 0.03
C ARG A 24 -13.86 3.46 -0.26
N PHE A 25 -12.88 3.51 0.62
CA PHE A 25 -11.73 4.38 0.43
C PHE A 25 -10.92 4.00 -0.82
N LEU A 26 -10.60 2.71 -0.98
CA LEU A 26 -9.78 2.24 -2.10
C LEU A 26 -10.52 2.38 -3.45
N VAL A 27 -11.84 2.11 -3.48
CA VAL A 27 -12.62 2.17 -4.73
C VAL A 27 -13.08 3.60 -5.02
N ASP A 28 -13.76 4.25 -4.07
CA ASP A 28 -14.44 5.51 -4.34
C ASP A 28 -13.51 6.72 -4.30
N VAL A 29 -12.40 6.65 -3.50
CA VAL A 29 -11.45 7.76 -3.35
C VAL A 29 -10.20 7.53 -4.19
N LEU A 30 -9.57 6.35 -4.10
CA LEU A 30 -8.33 6.08 -4.84
C LEU A 30 -8.56 5.55 -6.25
N GLY A 31 -9.79 5.09 -6.58
CA GLY A 31 -10.12 4.58 -7.91
C GLY A 31 -9.54 3.19 -8.20
N CYS A 32 -9.26 2.37 -7.15
CA CYS A 32 -8.83 0.99 -7.34
C CYS A 32 -9.99 0.11 -7.80
N ASP A 33 -9.72 -0.89 -8.63
CA ASP A 33 -10.69 -1.93 -8.99
C ASP A 33 -10.81 -2.97 -7.88
N TYR A 34 -12.01 -3.22 -7.39
CA TYR A 34 -12.28 -4.39 -6.56
C TYR A 34 -12.20 -5.67 -7.41
N LEU A 35 -11.47 -6.67 -6.94
CA LEU A 35 -11.28 -7.93 -7.65
C LEU A 35 -12.16 -9.06 -7.09
N TYR A 36 -11.96 -9.42 -5.82
CA TYR A 36 -12.71 -10.47 -5.13
C TYR A 36 -12.53 -10.41 -3.61
N THR A 37 -13.34 -11.21 -2.92
CA THR A 37 -13.27 -11.47 -1.47
C THR A 37 -12.99 -12.95 -1.23
N LEU A 38 -12.15 -13.26 -0.24
CA LEU A 38 -11.95 -14.59 0.30
C LEU A 38 -12.38 -14.61 1.78
N GLY A 39 -13.01 -15.70 2.16
CA GLY A 39 -13.54 -15.88 3.51
C GLY A 39 -15.03 -15.53 3.63
N PRO A 40 -15.59 -15.38 4.87
CA PRO A 40 -14.83 -15.48 6.12
C PRO A 40 -14.26 -16.89 6.36
N PHE A 41 -13.02 -16.91 6.87
CA PHE A 41 -12.37 -18.13 7.33
C PHE A 41 -12.53 -18.23 8.84
N GLU A 42 -13.08 -19.33 9.28
CA GLU A 42 -13.26 -19.64 10.69
C GLU A 42 -12.05 -20.40 11.25
N PRO A 43 -11.76 -20.29 12.55
CA PRO A 43 -10.70 -21.08 13.19
C PRO A 43 -10.91 -22.58 12.96
N ASP A 44 -9.81 -23.28 12.62
CA ASP A 44 -9.78 -24.73 12.44
C ASP A 44 -8.49 -25.30 13.05
N GLY A 45 -8.57 -25.78 14.27
CA GLY A 45 -7.41 -26.26 15.03
C GLY A 45 -6.33 -25.18 15.16
N ASP A 46 -5.11 -25.51 14.77
CA ASP A 46 -3.96 -24.64 14.79
C ASP A 46 -3.61 -24.01 13.43
N TRP A 47 -4.49 -24.18 12.43
CA TRP A 47 -4.23 -23.77 11.05
C TRP A 47 -3.87 -22.28 10.93
N MET A 48 -4.62 -21.41 11.61
CA MET A 48 -4.37 -19.96 11.58
C MET A 48 -2.97 -19.63 12.12
N GLN A 49 -2.52 -20.31 13.16
CA GLN A 49 -1.20 -20.10 13.73
C GLN A 49 -0.08 -20.65 12.84
N THR A 50 -0.26 -21.85 12.33
CA THR A 50 0.79 -22.57 11.60
C THR A 50 1.00 -22.03 10.17
N HIS A 51 -0.06 -21.46 9.55
CA HIS A 51 0.00 -20.97 8.18
C HIS A 51 0.07 -19.44 8.08
N LEU A 52 -0.60 -18.71 8.97
CA LEU A 52 -0.67 -17.25 8.93
C LEU A 52 0.11 -16.55 10.05
N GLY A 53 0.61 -17.31 11.06
CA GLY A 53 1.33 -16.74 12.19
C GLY A 53 0.48 -15.87 13.12
N VAL A 54 -0.84 -16.08 13.14
CA VAL A 54 -1.80 -15.36 13.98
C VAL A 54 -2.34 -16.27 15.09
N HIS A 55 -3.11 -15.72 16.03
CA HIS A 55 -3.72 -16.53 17.10
C HIS A 55 -4.62 -17.65 16.49
N PRO A 56 -4.62 -18.88 17.02
CA PRO A 56 -5.38 -20.00 16.44
C PRO A 56 -6.88 -19.75 16.38
N GLU A 57 -7.45 -18.96 17.30
CA GLU A 57 -8.88 -18.60 17.32
C GLU A 57 -9.22 -17.37 16.45
N THR A 58 -8.33 -16.97 15.56
CA THR A 58 -8.55 -15.83 14.67
C THR A 58 -9.55 -16.16 13.57
N ARG A 59 -10.52 -15.26 13.35
CA ARG A 59 -11.34 -15.22 12.13
C ARG A 59 -10.72 -14.24 11.14
N MET A 60 -10.84 -14.52 9.86
CA MET A 60 -10.22 -13.70 8.82
C MET A 60 -11.14 -13.53 7.62
N LEU A 61 -11.14 -12.32 7.08
CA LEU A 61 -11.70 -11.96 5.78
C LEU A 61 -10.66 -11.15 5.02
N ASN A 62 -10.47 -11.40 3.72
CA ASN A 62 -9.66 -10.49 2.92
C ASN A 62 -10.37 -10.08 1.62
N ARG A 63 -9.99 -8.91 1.11
CA ARG A 63 -10.41 -8.37 -0.18
C ARG A 63 -9.19 -7.98 -1.00
N TRP A 64 -9.29 -8.22 -2.29
CA TRP A 64 -8.24 -7.93 -3.25
C TRP A 64 -8.66 -6.76 -4.15
N PHE A 65 -7.70 -5.85 -4.35
CA PHE A 65 -7.91 -4.65 -5.15
C PHE A 65 -6.72 -4.44 -6.09
N ARG A 66 -6.99 -3.99 -7.30
CA ARG A 66 -5.97 -3.53 -8.23
C ARG A 66 -5.98 -2.02 -8.28
N CYS A 67 -4.84 -1.39 -8.02
CA CYS A 67 -4.65 0.05 -8.08
C CYS A 67 -3.71 0.42 -9.21
N GLY A 68 -4.20 1.16 -10.21
CA GLY A 68 -3.47 1.42 -11.43
C GLY A 68 -3.21 0.15 -12.25
N ASP A 69 -2.12 0.13 -13.01
CA ASP A 69 -1.89 -0.91 -14.02
C ASP A 69 -1.51 -2.27 -13.42
N GLN A 70 -0.76 -2.31 -12.33
CA GLN A 70 -0.16 -3.56 -11.85
C GLN A 70 -0.12 -3.73 -10.32
N ALA A 71 -0.36 -2.67 -9.54
CA ALA A 71 -0.29 -2.77 -8.08
C ALA A 71 -1.51 -3.51 -7.54
N VAL A 72 -1.28 -4.51 -6.69
CA VAL A 72 -2.34 -5.28 -6.05
C VAL A 72 -2.24 -5.14 -4.55
N PHE A 73 -3.38 -4.90 -3.91
CA PHE A 73 -3.54 -4.89 -2.46
C PHE A 73 -4.34 -6.10 -2.02
N GLU A 74 -3.81 -6.83 -1.04
CA GLU A 74 -4.51 -7.83 -0.27
C GLU A 74 -4.87 -7.22 1.09
N VAL A 75 -6.11 -6.83 1.29
CA VAL A 75 -6.58 -6.12 2.47
C VAL A 75 -7.27 -7.09 3.42
N PHE A 76 -6.70 -7.24 4.61
CA PHE A 76 -7.19 -8.16 5.63
C PHE A 76 -8.03 -7.44 6.68
N HIS A 77 -9.05 -8.14 7.12
CA HIS A 77 -9.74 -7.88 8.38
C HIS A 77 -9.63 -9.13 9.27
N TYR A 78 -9.01 -8.96 10.42
CA TYR A 78 -8.86 -10.02 11.42
C TYR A 78 -9.69 -9.70 12.65
N GLU A 79 -10.36 -10.72 13.19
CA GLU A 79 -10.90 -10.74 14.54
C GLU A 79 -10.06 -11.72 15.35
N SER A 80 -9.11 -11.22 16.15
CA SER A 80 -8.10 -12.03 16.81
C SER A 80 -8.01 -11.72 18.30
N PRO A 81 -7.95 -12.73 19.19
CA PRO A 81 -7.68 -12.49 20.60
C PRO A 81 -6.37 -11.73 20.82
N GLY A 82 -6.43 -10.64 21.58
CA GLY A 82 -5.27 -9.80 21.88
C GLY A 82 -4.77 -8.95 20.70
N GLN A 83 -5.58 -8.75 19.68
CA GLN A 83 -5.25 -7.86 18.56
C GLN A 83 -4.94 -6.45 19.06
N VAL A 84 -3.84 -5.87 18.57
CA VAL A 84 -3.48 -4.48 18.83
C VAL A 84 -4.14 -3.61 17.74
N ASP A 85 -5.10 -2.79 18.17
CA ASP A 85 -5.80 -1.84 17.31
C ASP A 85 -5.11 -0.47 17.38
N ALA A 86 -3.88 -0.41 16.87
CA ALA A 86 -3.11 0.82 16.76
C ALA A 86 -2.25 0.78 15.51
N MET A 87 -2.47 1.74 14.62
CA MET A 87 -1.65 1.89 13.42
C MET A 87 -0.26 2.43 13.81
N PRO A 88 0.85 1.76 13.45
CA PRO A 88 2.18 2.28 13.72
C PRO A 88 2.41 3.59 12.96
N ARG A 89 3.12 4.52 13.58
CA ARG A 89 3.61 5.70 12.86
C ARG A 89 4.67 5.29 11.85
N ASN A 90 4.86 6.05 10.80
CA ASN A 90 5.91 5.79 9.80
C ASN A 90 7.33 5.67 10.40
N SER A 91 7.56 6.26 11.58
CA SER A 91 8.83 6.20 12.33
C SER A 91 8.97 5.01 13.28
N ASP A 92 7.92 4.23 13.51
CA ASP A 92 7.95 3.11 14.46
C ASP A 92 8.49 1.85 13.75
N ILE A 93 9.04 0.89 14.53
CA ILE A 93 9.40 -0.41 13.96
C ILE A 93 8.12 -1.10 13.47
N GLY A 94 8.11 -1.52 12.20
CA GLY A 94 6.91 -1.98 11.49
C GLY A 94 6.13 -0.85 10.81
N GLY A 95 6.46 0.42 11.06
CA GLY A 95 5.91 1.55 10.33
C GLY A 95 6.32 1.51 8.85
N HIS A 96 5.35 1.78 8.00
CA HIS A 96 5.55 1.76 6.54
C HIS A 96 4.54 2.69 5.85
N HIS A 97 4.79 2.94 4.60
CA HIS A 97 3.84 3.61 3.71
C HIS A 97 3.82 2.93 2.34
N VAL A 98 2.75 3.13 1.61
CA VAL A 98 2.63 2.70 0.21
C VAL A 98 2.61 3.93 -0.67
N ALA A 99 3.51 3.98 -1.65
CA ALA A 99 3.59 5.08 -2.61
C ALA A 99 2.79 4.75 -3.88
N LEU A 100 1.92 5.70 -4.27
CA LEU A 100 1.13 5.66 -5.49
C LEU A 100 1.68 6.70 -6.45
N TYR A 101 1.99 6.28 -7.67
CA TYR A 101 2.38 7.19 -8.73
C TYR A 101 1.16 7.90 -9.32
N VAL A 102 1.28 9.21 -9.52
CA VAL A 102 0.28 10.04 -10.20
C VAL A 102 0.95 10.95 -11.23
N ASP A 103 0.26 11.20 -12.33
CA ASP A 103 0.78 12.09 -13.38
C ASP A 103 0.72 13.55 -12.95
N ASP A 104 -0.34 13.95 -12.23
CA ASP A 104 -0.55 15.30 -11.70
C ASP A 104 -0.76 15.25 -10.19
N ILE A 105 0.30 15.51 -9.44
CA ILE A 105 0.26 15.47 -7.98
C ILE A 105 -0.57 16.61 -7.37
N ASP A 106 -0.63 17.77 -8.04
CA ASP A 106 -1.38 18.91 -7.53
C ASP A 106 -2.89 18.66 -7.68
N ALA A 107 -3.33 18.12 -8.81
CA ALA A 107 -4.72 17.71 -9.00
C ALA A 107 -5.11 16.56 -8.06
N ALA A 108 -4.23 15.58 -7.84
CA ALA A 108 -4.47 14.48 -6.92
C ALA A 108 -4.61 14.95 -5.47
N VAL A 109 -3.82 15.93 -5.04
CA VAL A 109 -3.92 16.56 -3.71
C VAL A 109 -5.26 17.28 -3.52
N VAL A 110 -5.73 18.00 -4.53
CA VAL A 110 -7.05 18.64 -4.49
C VAL A 110 -8.14 17.59 -4.34
N HIS A 111 -8.10 16.54 -5.16
CA HIS A 111 -9.06 15.42 -5.10
C HIS A 111 -9.13 14.78 -3.71
N LEU A 112 -7.97 14.47 -3.10
CA LEU A 112 -7.93 13.89 -1.76
C LEU A 112 -8.53 14.82 -0.70
N LYS A 113 -8.23 16.14 -0.76
CA LYS A 113 -8.78 17.13 0.17
C LYS A 113 -10.29 17.28 0.01
N ASP A 114 -10.80 17.30 -1.23
CA ASP A 114 -12.23 17.37 -1.51
C ASP A 114 -12.98 16.13 -1.03
N ALA A 115 -12.32 14.96 -1.06
CA ALA A 115 -12.81 13.73 -0.47
C ALA A 115 -12.67 13.66 1.08
N GLY A 116 -12.20 14.75 1.73
CA GLY A 116 -12.05 14.81 3.18
C GLY A 116 -10.87 14.02 3.75
N VAL A 117 -9.92 13.63 2.90
CA VAL A 117 -8.71 12.88 3.30
C VAL A 117 -7.73 13.82 3.98
N ARG A 118 -7.12 13.37 5.08
CA ARG A 118 -6.05 14.09 5.75
C ARG A 118 -4.76 14.02 4.95
N VAL A 119 -4.40 15.14 4.31
CA VAL A 119 -3.15 15.30 3.54
C VAL A 119 -2.16 16.12 4.37
N PHE A 120 -0.88 15.71 4.39
CA PHE A 120 0.19 16.44 5.06
C PHE A 120 0.62 17.68 4.25
N ASP A 121 1.61 18.43 4.76
CA ASP A 121 2.15 19.60 4.07
C ASP A 121 2.97 19.19 2.84
N GLY A 122 2.80 19.94 1.77
CA GLY A 122 3.50 19.69 0.49
C GLY A 122 2.61 20.00 -0.71
N PRO A 123 2.93 19.49 -1.91
CA PRO A 123 3.97 18.53 -2.28
C PRO A 123 5.39 19.04 -2.09
N THR A 124 6.30 18.16 -1.64
CA THR A 124 7.72 18.43 -1.44
C THR A 124 8.51 18.01 -2.68
N ALA A 125 9.45 18.85 -3.13
CA ALA A 125 10.40 18.49 -4.18
C ALA A 125 11.65 17.86 -3.57
N SER A 126 12.07 16.71 -4.09
CA SER A 126 13.28 16.03 -3.67
C SER A 126 14.55 16.69 -4.23
N ARG A 127 15.67 16.45 -3.56
CA ARG A 127 17.00 16.97 -3.93
C ARG A 127 18.00 15.81 -4.08
N GLY A 128 19.19 16.13 -4.60
CA GLY A 128 20.26 15.16 -4.76
C GLY A 128 19.89 14.02 -5.69
N PRO A 129 20.17 12.76 -5.32
CA PRO A 129 19.89 11.59 -6.17
C PRO A 129 18.44 11.39 -6.57
N ALA A 130 17.49 12.01 -5.85
CA ALA A 130 16.06 11.94 -6.15
C ALA A 130 15.52 13.22 -6.81
N LEU A 131 16.40 14.06 -7.37
CA LEU A 131 16.00 15.30 -8.04
C LEU A 131 14.99 15.03 -9.16
N GLY A 132 13.91 15.83 -9.20
CA GLY A 132 12.80 15.69 -10.14
C GLY A 132 11.61 14.90 -9.57
N ASN A 133 11.77 14.27 -8.40
CA ASN A 133 10.66 13.67 -7.67
C ASN A 133 9.92 14.73 -6.86
N ARG A 134 8.58 14.70 -6.91
CA ARG A 134 7.67 15.40 -5.98
C ARG A 134 6.85 14.37 -5.23
N TRP A 135 6.63 14.60 -3.95
CA TRP A 135 5.92 13.65 -3.09
C TRP A 135 5.13 14.36 -1.99
N ILE A 136 4.12 13.67 -1.47
CA ILE A 136 3.30 14.12 -0.35
C ILE A 136 2.66 12.91 0.34
N TYR A 137 2.59 12.94 1.67
CA TYR A 137 1.90 11.91 2.43
C TYR A 137 0.44 12.28 2.71
N PHE A 138 -0.37 11.24 2.87
CA PHE A 138 -1.75 11.34 3.35
C PHE A 138 -2.10 10.11 4.18
N LEU A 139 -3.19 10.20 4.96
CA LEU A 139 -3.66 9.10 5.80
C LEU A 139 -4.96 8.52 5.24
N ALA A 140 -5.01 7.19 5.13
CA ALA A 140 -6.26 6.48 4.99
C ALA A 140 -7.15 6.67 6.23
N PRO A 141 -8.47 6.44 6.15
CA PRO A 141 -9.39 6.64 7.26
C PRO A 141 -9.04 5.87 8.54
N TRP A 142 -8.35 4.75 8.41
CA TRP A 142 -7.85 3.93 9.54
C TRP A 142 -6.46 4.31 10.03
N GLY A 143 -5.87 5.39 9.49
CA GLY A 143 -4.59 5.93 9.93
C GLY A 143 -3.34 5.41 9.23
N MET A 144 -3.46 4.43 8.30
CA MET A 144 -2.33 3.97 7.48
C MET A 144 -1.81 5.10 6.59
N GLN A 145 -0.50 5.25 6.55
CA GLN A 145 0.16 6.27 5.73
C GLN A 145 0.33 5.80 4.30
N PHE A 146 -0.08 6.67 3.37
CA PHE A 146 0.17 6.55 1.94
C PHE A 146 0.99 7.73 1.46
N GLU A 147 1.58 7.59 0.29
CA GLU A 147 2.35 8.63 -0.40
C GLU A 147 1.83 8.80 -1.83
N LEU A 148 1.72 10.04 -2.29
CA LEU A 148 1.68 10.32 -3.72
C LEU A 148 3.07 10.68 -4.19
N VAL A 149 3.46 10.15 -5.34
CA VAL A 149 4.73 10.49 -6.00
C VAL A 149 4.50 10.79 -7.47
N CYS A 150 5.24 11.76 -8.01
CA CYS A 150 5.33 11.97 -9.45
C CYS A 150 6.78 12.23 -9.87
N TYR A 151 7.11 11.84 -11.09
CA TYR A 151 8.43 11.98 -11.69
C TYR A 151 8.27 12.54 -13.11
N PRO A 152 7.97 13.86 -13.28
CA PRO A 152 7.65 14.45 -14.58
C PRO A 152 8.72 14.19 -15.65
N ASP A 153 9.98 14.11 -15.22
CA ASP A 153 11.14 13.88 -16.09
C ASP A 153 11.71 12.44 -15.97
N GLY A 154 10.94 11.49 -15.44
CA GLY A 154 11.41 10.15 -15.11
C GLY A 154 12.26 10.10 -13.84
N LYS A 155 12.52 8.89 -13.35
CA LYS A 155 13.30 8.66 -12.12
C LYS A 155 14.77 8.95 -12.36
N ALA A 156 15.44 9.62 -11.41
CA ALA A 156 16.85 9.97 -11.53
C ALA A 156 17.76 8.75 -11.78
N TRP A 157 17.52 7.65 -11.07
CA TRP A 157 18.29 6.42 -11.22
C TRP A 157 18.06 5.67 -12.54
N ASP A 158 16.95 5.91 -13.25
CA ASP A 158 16.71 5.33 -14.57
C ASP A 158 17.48 6.10 -15.66
N ARG A 159 17.78 7.39 -15.41
CA ARG A 159 18.53 8.26 -16.32
C ARG A 159 20.05 8.01 -16.28
N GLU A 160 20.56 7.49 -15.17
CA GLU A 160 22.00 7.24 -14.94
C GLU A 160 22.42 5.80 -15.27
N GLN A 161 21.50 4.90 -15.61
CA GLN A 161 21.89 3.55 -16.03
C GLN A 161 22.41 3.60 -17.46
N PRO A 162 23.69 3.23 -17.71
CA PRO A 162 24.14 2.96 -19.06
C PRO A 162 23.25 1.84 -19.63
N GLU A 163 22.92 1.93 -20.92
CA GLU A 163 22.16 0.90 -21.62
C GLU A 163 22.69 -0.48 -21.22
N LYS A 164 21.81 -1.34 -20.67
CA LYS A 164 22.18 -2.71 -20.38
C LYS A 164 22.61 -3.33 -21.71
N ASP A 165 23.87 -3.72 -21.79
CA ASP A 165 24.42 -4.44 -22.93
C ASP A 165 23.50 -5.65 -23.22
N PRO A 166 22.84 -5.71 -24.38
CA PRO A 166 21.92 -6.80 -24.71
C PRO A 166 22.63 -8.17 -24.83
N SER A 167 23.94 -8.22 -24.60
CA SER A 167 24.76 -9.45 -24.68
C SER A 167 25.15 -10.03 -23.30
N SER A 168 24.63 -9.53 -22.16
CA SER A 168 24.92 -10.05 -20.81
C SER A 168 23.80 -10.94 -20.24
#